data_9f98b9cea5af6af0620c3a189d0522ba
#
_entry.id   9f98b9cea5af6af0620c3a189d0522ba
#
_cell.length_a   1.000
_cell.length_b   1.000
_cell.length_c   1.000
_cell.angle_alpha   90.00
_cell.angle_beta   90.00
_cell.angle_gamma   90.00
#
_symmetry.space_group_name_H-M   'P 1'
#
loop_
_entity.id
_entity.type
_entity.pdbx_description
1 polymer ?
#
loop_
_entity_poly.entity_id
_entity_poly.type
_entity_poly.pdbx_seq_one_letter_code
_entity_poly.pdbx_strand_id
1 'polypeptide(L)'
;RFENSASEATAAATLAASVNYPLRGAVTFKATVGTNVASDALANLASGGVTGGALIVVGEDYGEGSSIMQERSHAFAMKSQIWLLDPRPNLPSMVKAVKMGFELSEASHTPVMLQLRIRACHVHGRFMASDNVRAPFALHEAMEQPQRDVSRIVLPPASFVHEQEKLKQRWPAAVDFIEK
;
A
#
# COMPACT_ATOMS: atom_id res chain seq x y z
N ARG A 1 6.48 -11.34 -9.71
CA ARG A 1 7.93 -11.27 -9.42
C ARG A 1 8.12 -10.85 -7.96
N PHE A 2 9.05 -11.47 -7.27
CA PHE A 2 9.46 -11.10 -5.91
C PHE A 2 10.93 -10.68 -5.93
N GLU A 3 11.25 -9.61 -5.19
CA GLU A 3 12.61 -9.09 -5.07
C GLU A 3 12.89 -8.64 -3.64
N ASN A 4 14.11 -8.89 -3.17
CA ASN A 4 14.61 -8.32 -1.93
C ASN A 4 15.26 -6.95 -2.24
N SER A 5 14.92 -5.95 -1.45
CA SER A 5 15.53 -4.63 -1.54
C SER A 5 16.61 -4.44 -0.49
N ALA A 6 17.59 -3.60 -0.80
CA ALA A 6 18.67 -3.26 0.12
C ALA A 6 18.19 -2.42 1.32
N SER A 7 17.09 -1.71 1.18
CA SER A 7 16.44 -0.94 2.25
C SER A 7 14.95 -0.79 2.01
N GLU A 8 14.21 -0.46 3.05
CA GLU A 8 12.77 -0.20 2.99
C GLU A 8 12.45 1.03 2.13
N ALA A 9 13.32 2.04 2.11
CA ALA A 9 13.18 3.20 1.23
C ALA A 9 13.24 2.79 -0.25
N THR A 10 14.20 1.94 -0.61
CA THR A 10 14.33 1.42 -1.98
C THR A 10 13.13 0.54 -2.34
N ALA A 11 12.65 -0.30 -1.42
CA ALA A 11 11.45 -1.11 -1.63
C ALA A 11 10.22 -0.25 -1.90
N ALA A 12 9.98 0.78 -1.10
CA ALA A 12 8.88 1.72 -1.28
C ALA A 12 8.99 2.53 -2.57
N ALA A 13 10.20 2.96 -2.94
CA ALA A 13 10.46 3.64 -4.21
C ALA A 13 10.21 2.72 -5.41
N THR A 14 10.53 1.43 -5.30
CA THR A 14 10.22 0.44 -6.34
C THR A 14 8.71 0.25 -6.47
N LEU A 15 7.96 0.26 -5.36
CA LEU A 15 6.49 0.22 -5.40
C LEU A 15 5.91 1.41 -6.17
N ALA A 16 6.55 2.58 -6.12
CA ALA A 16 6.13 3.76 -6.89
C ALA A 16 6.21 3.57 -8.41
N ALA A 17 6.85 2.51 -8.90
CA ALA A 17 6.83 2.16 -10.33
C ALA A 17 5.41 1.89 -10.87
N SER A 18 4.41 1.68 -10.00
CA SER A 18 3.00 1.58 -10.38
C SER A 18 2.48 2.78 -11.17
N VAL A 19 3.12 3.94 -11.09
CA VAL A 19 2.79 5.10 -11.94
C VAL A 19 3.18 4.90 -13.41
N ASN A 20 4.05 3.94 -13.68
CA ASN A 20 4.46 3.59 -15.04
C ASN A 20 3.64 2.43 -15.62
N TYR A 21 3.06 1.60 -14.74
CA TYR A 21 2.38 0.36 -15.10
C TYR A 21 1.11 0.23 -14.26
N PRO A 22 -0.06 -0.01 -14.85
CA PRO A 22 -1.31 -0.23 -14.10
C PRO A 22 -1.34 -1.63 -13.48
N LEU A 23 -0.27 -2.01 -12.80
CA LEU A 23 -0.07 -3.30 -12.15
C LEU A 23 -0.22 -3.18 -10.64
N ARG A 24 -0.72 -4.22 -10.00
CA ARG A 24 -0.72 -4.35 -8.55
C ARG A 24 0.70 -4.58 -8.05
N GLY A 25 1.09 -3.82 -7.04
CA GLY A 25 2.38 -3.96 -6.37
C GLY A 25 2.21 -4.00 -4.86
N ALA A 26 3.09 -4.72 -4.18
CA ALA A 26 3.12 -4.74 -2.73
C ALA A 26 4.55 -4.65 -2.22
N VAL A 27 4.72 -4.01 -1.07
CA VAL A 27 5.95 -3.99 -0.30
C VAL A 27 5.66 -4.48 1.11
N THR A 28 6.61 -5.18 1.71
CA THR A 28 6.47 -5.64 3.09
C THR A 28 7.73 -5.36 3.90
N PHE A 29 7.53 -4.83 5.09
CA PHE A 29 8.59 -4.57 6.06
C PHE A 29 8.00 -4.45 7.48
N LYS A 30 8.88 -4.41 8.46
CA LYS A 30 8.52 -4.17 9.84
C LYS A 30 8.10 -2.70 10.03
N ALA A 31 7.14 -2.43 10.94
CA ALA A 31 6.82 -1.09 11.44
C ALA A 31 8.08 -0.37 11.95
N THR A 32 8.01 0.64 12.73
CA THR A 32 9.13 1.36 13.34
C THR A 32 10.33 1.58 12.39
N VAL A 33 11.15 0.56 12.14
CA VAL A 33 12.32 0.68 11.26
C VAL A 33 11.88 0.96 9.83
N GLY A 34 11.04 0.12 9.26
CA GLY A 34 10.65 0.22 7.86
C GLY A 34 9.83 1.47 7.55
N THR A 35 8.85 1.82 8.39
CA THR A 35 8.05 3.04 8.19
C THR A 35 8.89 4.30 8.34
N ASN A 36 9.86 4.34 9.26
CA ASN A 36 10.74 5.49 9.40
C ASN A 36 11.74 5.61 8.25
N VAL A 37 12.37 4.50 7.85
CA VAL A 37 13.34 4.49 6.73
C VAL A 37 12.66 4.80 5.39
N ALA A 38 11.46 4.28 5.17
CA ALA A 38 10.68 4.49 3.94
C ALA A 38 9.83 5.77 3.96
N SER A 39 9.90 6.59 5.01
CA SER A 39 8.97 7.71 5.25
C SER A 39 8.85 8.66 4.07
N ASP A 40 9.96 9.08 3.50
CA ASP A 40 9.97 9.99 2.35
C ASP A 40 9.35 9.34 1.10
N ALA A 41 9.79 8.13 0.76
CA ALA A 41 9.28 7.40 -0.39
C ALA A 41 7.76 7.12 -0.28
N LEU A 42 7.28 6.78 0.92
CA LEU A 42 5.84 6.57 1.17
C LEU A 42 5.06 7.88 1.11
N ALA A 43 5.61 8.98 1.60
CA ALA A 43 4.98 10.30 1.50
C ALA A 43 4.86 10.76 0.04
N ASN A 44 5.89 10.55 -0.77
CA ASN A 44 5.86 10.80 -2.21
C ASN A 44 4.79 9.96 -2.91
N LEU A 45 4.74 8.66 -2.62
CA LEU A 45 3.75 7.74 -3.17
C LEU A 45 2.31 8.17 -2.80
N ALA A 46 2.09 8.57 -1.55
CA ALA A 46 0.80 9.05 -1.08
C ALA A 46 0.41 10.39 -1.72
N SER A 47 1.35 11.30 -1.89
CA SER A 47 1.12 12.60 -2.53
C SER A 47 0.72 12.44 -4.00
N GLY A 48 1.55 11.83 -4.81
CA GLY A 48 1.28 11.61 -6.23
C GLY A 48 0.13 10.65 -6.51
N GLY A 49 -0.12 9.73 -5.59
CA GLY A 49 -1.10 8.66 -5.79
C GLY A 49 -0.58 7.54 -6.68
N VAL A 50 -1.46 6.60 -6.99
CA VAL A 50 -1.12 5.39 -7.72
C VAL A 50 -2.07 5.15 -8.90
N THR A 51 -1.59 4.50 -9.93
CA THR A 51 -2.41 4.07 -11.07
C THR A 51 -2.89 2.63 -10.87
N GLY A 52 -1.98 1.71 -10.58
CA GLY A 52 -2.30 0.36 -10.13
C GLY A 52 -2.44 0.28 -8.61
N GLY A 53 -3.00 -0.80 -8.10
CA GLY A 53 -3.16 -1.01 -6.67
C GLY A 53 -1.80 -1.13 -5.96
N ALA A 54 -1.58 -0.33 -4.90
CA ALA A 54 -0.36 -0.35 -4.10
C ALA A 54 -0.66 -0.72 -2.65
N LEU A 55 -0.05 -1.82 -2.18
CA LEU A 55 -0.24 -2.34 -0.83
C LEU A 55 1.07 -2.30 -0.04
N ILE A 56 1.03 -1.70 1.13
CA ILE A 56 2.15 -1.61 2.07
C ILE A 56 1.83 -2.51 3.26
N VAL A 57 2.42 -3.70 3.30
CA VAL A 57 2.18 -4.67 4.38
C VAL A 57 3.19 -4.42 5.50
N VAL A 58 2.70 -4.04 6.66
CA VAL A 58 3.51 -3.66 7.80
C VAL A 58 3.30 -4.62 8.97
N GLY A 59 4.37 -5.28 9.39
CA GLY A 59 4.38 -6.07 10.62
C GLY A 59 4.58 -5.15 11.82
N GLU A 60 3.65 -5.14 12.77
CA GLU A 60 3.68 -4.27 13.95
C GLU A 60 3.71 -5.06 15.25
N ASP A 61 4.65 -4.75 16.12
CA ASP A 61 4.93 -5.51 17.35
C ASP A 61 4.89 -4.69 18.64
N TYR A 62 4.19 -3.56 18.64
CA TYR A 62 4.03 -2.79 19.87
C TYR A 62 3.25 -3.59 20.94
N GLY A 63 3.64 -3.42 22.19
CA GLY A 63 3.01 -4.07 23.32
C GLY A 63 3.47 -5.50 23.62
N GLU A 64 4.27 -6.11 22.77
CA GLU A 64 4.75 -7.49 22.94
C GLU A 64 6.18 -7.58 23.54
N GLY A 65 6.81 -6.46 23.81
CA GLY A 65 8.14 -6.41 24.46
C GLY A 65 9.30 -6.96 23.62
N SER A 66 9.07 -7.36 22.40
CA SER A 66 10.08 -7.92 21.48
C SER A 66 10.72 -6.89 20.57
N SER A 67 10.17 -5.69 20.49
CA SER A 67 10.69 -4.61 19.68
C SER A 67 11.56 -3.65 20.47
N ILE A 68 12.61 -3.15 19.83
CA ILE A 68 13.49 -2.12 20.41
C ILE A 68 12.72 -0.83 20.64
N MET A 69 11.87 -0.45 19.69
CA MET A 69 11.02 0.74 19.75
C MET A 69 9.57 0.37 19.54
N GLN A 70 8.68 1.05 20.26
CA GLN A 70 7.24 0.83 20.24
C GLN A 70 6.58 1.98 19.48
N GLU A 71 6.40 1.83 18.18
CA GLU A 71 5.64 2.78 17.35
C GLU A 71 4.31 2.20 16.90
N ARG A 72 3.46 3.08 16.40
CA ARG A 72 2.13 2.74 15.90
C ARG A 72 1.95 3.24 14.47
N SER A 73 1.70 2.32 13.56
CA SER A 73 1.50 2.62 12.14
C SER A 73 0.29 3.51 11.87
N HIS A 74 -0.68 3.57 12.77
CA HIS A 74 -1.81 4.50 12.68
C HIS A 74 -1.35 5.95 12.55
N ALA A 75 -0.44 6.40 13.41
CA ALA A 75 0.07 7.76 13.37
C ALA A 75 0.81 8.05 12.06
N PHE A 76 1.55 7.06 11.56
CA PHE A 76 2.23 7.16 10.27
C PHE A 76 1.25 7.26 9.11
N ALA A 77 0.24 6.41 9.07
CA ALA A 77 -0.79 6.41 8.02
C ALA A 77 -1.56 7.75 8.00
N MET A 78 -1.93 8.27 9.17
CA MET A 78 -2.59 9.58 9.30
C MET A 78 -1.69 10.72 8.81
N LYS A 79 -0.43 10.76 9.24
CA LYS A 79 0.54 11.76 8.82
C LYS A 79 0.72 11.77 7.31
N SER A 80 0.84 10.60 6.70
CA SER A 80 1.13 10.42 5.27
C SER A 80 -0.13 10.33 4.40
N GLN A 81 -1.32 10.36 5.02
CA GLN A 81 -2.61 10.26 4.32
C GLN A 81 -2.74 8.99 3.46
N ILE A 82 -2.31 7.88 4.03
CA ILE A 82 -2.40 6.53 3.46
C ILE A 82 -3.58 5.83 4.13
N TRP A 83 -4.41 5.12 3.39
CA TRP A 83 -5.49 4.32 3.96
C TRP A 83 -4.93 3.19 4.82
N LEU A 84 -5.51 2.95 5.98
CA LEU A 84 -5.06 1.91 6.90
C LEU A 84 -6.12 0.83 7.06
N LEU A 85 -5.74 -0.42 6.82
CA LEU A 85 -6.50 -1.61 7.15
C LEU A 85 -5.84 -2.34 8.32
N ASP A 86 -6.60 -2.61 9.37
CA ASP A 86 -6.16 -3.33 10.57
C ASP A 86 -7.07 -4.56 10.78
N PRO A 87 -6.85 -5.66 10.04
CA PRO A 87 -7.71 -6.83 10.11
C PRO A 87 -7.57 -7.57 11.45
N ARG A 88 -8.62 -8.30 11.83
CA ARG A 88 -8.53 -9.23 12.95
C ARG A 88 -7.47 -10.31 12.70
N PRO A 89 -6.78 -10.80 13.76
CA PRO A 89 -5.70 -11.78 13.62
C PRO A 89 -6.22 -13.19 13.32
N ASN A 90 -6.85 -13.37 12.19
CA ASN A 90 -7.26 -14.66 11.64
C ASN A 90 -7.11 -14.67 10.12
N LEU A 91 -6.79 -15.83 9.55
CA LEU A 91 -6.47 -15.96 8.12
C LEU A 91 -7.56 -15.44 7.19
N PRO A 92 -8.86 -15.77 7.37
CA PRO A 92 -9.90 -15.24 6.49
C PRO A 92 -9.96 -13.72 6.45
N SER A 93 -9.86 -13.05 7.60
CA SER A 93 -9.88 -11.59 7.68
C SER A 93 -8.66 -10.96 7.02
N MET A 94 -7.47 -11.55 7.22
CA MET A 94 -6.22 -11.05 6.63
C MET A 94 -6.22 -11.21 5.10
N VAL A 95 -6.65 -12.37 4.59
CA VAL A 95 -6.74 -12.62 3.15
C VAL A 95 -7.77 -11.68 2.50
N LYS A 96 -8.93 -11.49 3.14
CA LYS A 96 -9.94 -10.53 2.69
C LYS A 96 -9.37 -9.10 2.66
N ALA A 97 -8.60 -8.70 3.67
CA ALA A 97 -8.00 -7.37 3.76
C ALA A 97 -6.94 -7.12 2.65
N VAL A 98 -6.18 -8.14 2.25
CA VAL A 98 -5.27 -8.02 1.10
C VAL A 98 -6.04 -7.71 -0.18
N LYS A 99 -7.11 -8.45 -0.46
CA LYS A 99 -7.95 -8.21 -1.63
C LYS A 99 -8.56 -6.80 -1.59
N MET A 100 -9.22 -6.48 -0.48
CA MET A 100 -9.86 -5.18 -0.26
C MET A 100 -8.85 -4.03 -0.34
N GLY A 101 -7.63 -4.23 0.15
CA GLY A 101 -6.57 -3.22 0.09
C GLY A 101 -6.18 -2.85 -1.34
N PHE A 102 -6.05 -3.82 -2.22
CA PHE A 102 -5.81 -3.54 -3.64
C PHE A 102 -7.00 -2.85 -4.31
N GLU A 103 -8.21 -3.33 -4.06
CA GLU A 103 -9.43 -2.76 -4.63
C GLU A 103 -9.68 -1.33 -4.16
N LEU A 104 -9.47 -1.05 -2.87
CA LEU A 104 -9.55 0.30 -2.29
C LEU A 104 -8.47 1.22 -2.88
N SER A 105 -7.25 0.70 -3.03
CA SER A 105 -6.15 1.46 -3.63
C SER A 105 -6.45 1.87 -5.07
N GLU A 106 -6.96 0.94 -5.87
CA GLU A 106 -7.36 1.20 -7.26
C GLU A 106 -8.54 2.17 -7.35
N ALA A 107 -9.56 1.99 -6.52
CA ALA A 107 -10.74 2.84 -6.51
C ALA A 107 -10.43 4.30 -6.10
N SER A 108 -9.49 4.49 -5.18
CA SER A 108 -9.15 5.80 -4.63
C SER A 108 -7.83 6.40 -5.16
N HIS A 109 -7.13 5.68 -6.03
CA HIS A 109 -5.79 6.08 -6.50
C HIS A 109 -4.82 6.44 -5.36
N THR A 110 -4.95 5.74 -4.22
CA THR A 110 -4.16 6.01 -3.01
C THR A 110 -3.56 4.72 -2.50
N PRO A 111 -2.29 4.70 -2.06
CA PRO A 111 -1.73 3.51 -1.47
C PRO A 111 -2.50 3.11 -0.20
N VAL A 112 -2.53 1.82 0.09
CA VAL A 112 -3.16 1.26 1.28
C VAL A 112 -2.11 0.58 2.15
N MET A 113 -2.09 0.90 3.43
CA MET A 113 -1.29 0.21 4.44
C MET A 113 -2.12 -0.89 5.08
N LEU A 114 -1.60 -2.11 5.06
CA LEU A 114 -2.16 -3.26 5.75
C LEU A 114 -1.31 -3.55 6.98
N GLN A 115 -1.85 -3.23 8.15
CA GLN A 115 -1.18 -3.46 9.42
C GLN A 115 -1.45 -4.88 9.90
N LEU A 116 -0.40 -5.67 10.04
CA LEU A 116 -0.44 -6.98 10.66
C LEU A 116 0.24 -6.92 12.02
N ARG A 117 -0.55 -6.98 13.09
CA ARG A 117 -0.01 -7.01 14.46
C ARG A 117 0.72 -8.32 14.71
N ILE A 118 1.65 -8.34 15.64
CA ILE A 118 2.51 -9.50 15.90
C ILE A 118 1.72 -10.80 16.06
N ARG A 119 0.56 -10.76 16.72
CA ARG A 119 -0.30 -11.95 16.85
C ARG A 119 -0.81 -12.44 15.50
N ALA A 120 -1.12 -11.56 14.58
CA ALA A 120 -1.50 -11.90 13.22
C ALA A 120 -0.33 -12.53 12.44
N CYS A 121 0.89 -12.03 12.66
CA CYS A 121 2.09 -12.60 12.00
C CYS A 121 2.41 -14.03 12.47
N HIS A 122 1.92 -14.45 13.64
CA HIS A 122 2.17 -15.78 14.19
C HIS A 122 0.98 -16.75 14.02
N VAL A 123 -0.08 -16.33 13.33
CA VAL A 123 -1.25 -17.18 13.10
C VAL A 123 -0.94 -18.27 12.08
N HIS A 124 -1.26 -19.49 12.44
CA HIS A 124 -1.24 -20.65 11.56
C HIS A 124 -2.64 -21.20 11.37
N GLY A 125 -2.94 -21.76 10.20
CA GLY A 125 -4.25 -22.35 9.95
C GLY A 125 -4.49 -22.63 8.47
N ARG A 126 -5.76 -22.82 8.14
CA ARG A 126 -6.25 -23.06 6.79
C ARG A 126 -7.38 -22.11 6.49
N PHE A 127 -7.54 -21.75 5.23
CA PHE A 127 -8.67 -20.99 4.74
C PHE A 127 -9.08 -21.52 3.37
N MET A 128 -10.31 -21.26 2.97
CA MET A 128 -10.80 -21.58 1.63
C MET A 128 -10.30 -20.50 0.67
N ALA A 129 -9.45 -20.89 -0.26
CA ALA A 129 -9.00 -19.99 -1.31
C ALA A 129 -10.07 -19.87 -2.41
N SER A 130 -10.14 -18.71 -3.05
CA SER A 130 -10.89 -18.54 -4.29
C SER A 130 -10.06 -19.04 -5.47
N ASP A 131 -10.72 -19.34 -6.58
CA ASP A 131 -10.03 -19.65 -7.83
C ASP A 131 -9.18 -18.47 -8.31
N ASN A 132 -8.07 -18.79 -8.94
CA ASN A 132 -7.19 -17.77 -9.51
C ASN A 132 -7.89 -17.08 -10.69
N VAL A 133 -7.89 -15.76 -10.68
CA VAL A 133 -8.35 -14.95 -11.79
C VAL A 133 -7.11 -14.49 -12.58
N ARG A 134 -7.11 -14.78 -13.89
CA ARG A 134 -6.03 -14.30 -14.75
C ARG A 134 -6.05 -12.78 -14.82
N ALA A 135 -4.88 -12.17 -14.64
CA ALA A 135 -4.74 -10.73 -14.83
C ALA A 135 -5.11 -10.32 -16.28
N PRO A 136 -5.70 -9.14 -16.48
CA PRO A 136 -6.10 -8.67 -17.82
C PRO A 136 -4.92 -8.49 -18.76
N PHE A 137 -3.72 -8.30 -18.24
CA PHE A 137 -2.47 -8.22 -18.99
C PHE A 137 -1.31 -8.77 -18.14
N ALA A 138 -0.26 -9.22 -18.80
CA ALA A 138 0.93 -9.75 -18.16
C ALA A 138 1.95 -8.63 -17.86
N LEU A 139 2.83 -8.86 -16.88
CA LEU A 139 3.93 -7.93 -16.58
C LEU A 139 4.79 -7.65 -17.82
N HIS A 140 5.07 -8.65 -18.61
CA HIS A 140 5.85 -8.53 -19.85
C HIS A 140 5.17 -7.57 -20.84
N GLU A 141 3.84 -7.69 -21.06
CA GLU A 141 3.08 -6.79 -21.93
C GLU A 141 3.13 -5.33 -21.42
N ALA A 142 3.04 -5.14 -20.11
CA ALA A 142 3.15 -3.82 -19.51
C ALA A 142 4.58 -3.22 -19.64
N MET A 143 5.61 -4.06 -19.62
CA MET A 143 7.00 -3.61 -19.78
C MET A 143 7.35 -3.24 -21.23
N GLU A 144 6.71 -3.87 -22.22
CA GLU A 144 6.93 -3.54 -23.64
C GLU A 144 6.37 -2.15 -24.01
N GLN A 145 5.26 -1.76 -23.38
CA GLN A 145 4.63 -0.46 -23.62
C GLN A 145 4.24 0.21 -22.31
N PRO A 146 5.22 0.71 -21.54
CA PRO A 146 4.95 1.37 -20.27
C PRO A 146 4.15 2.65 -20.47
N GLN A 147 2.99 2.73 -19.82
CA GLN A 147 2.12 3.90 -19.83
C GLN A 147 2.43 4.76 -18.61
N ARG A 148 3.42 5.61 -18.74
CA ARG A 148 3.81 6.51 -17.65
C ARG A 148 2.80 7.64 -17.49
N ASP A 149 2.17 7.70 -16.33
CA ASP A 149 1.33 8.82 -15.95
C ASP A 149 2.17 9.97 -15.39
N VAL A 150 2.52 10.90 -16.26
CA VAL A 150 3.34 12.08 -15.90
C VAL A 150 2.59 13.04 -14.98
N SER A 151 1.26 12.96 -14.89
CA SER A 151 0.48 13.79 -14.00
C SER A 151 0.71 13.48 -12.52
N ARG A 152 1.23 12.28 -12.21
CA ARG A 152 1.53 11.84 -10.84
C ARG A 152 2.94 12.18 -10.36
N ILE A 153 3.69 12.95 -11.12
CA ILE A 153 5.01 13.45 -10.69
C ILE A 153 4.82 14.46 -9.55
N VAL A 154 5.49 14.22 -8.42
CA VAL A 154 5.40 15.07 -7.22
C VAL A 154 6.37 16.25 -7.33
N LEU A 155 6.05 17.19 -8.21
CA LEU A 155 6.79 18.42 -8.43
C LEU A 155 5.81 19.61 -8.58
N PRO A 156 6.17 20.83 -8.18
CA PRO A 156 5.35 22.00 -8.47
C PRO A 156 5.18 22.22 -9.99
N PRO A 157 4.01 22.62 -10.49
CA PRO A 157 2.77 22.89 -9.73
C PRO A 157 1.90 21.64 -9.49
N ALA A 158 2.28 20.47 -10.01
CA ALA A 158 1.47 19.25 -9.92
C ALA A 158 1.18 18.82 -8.47
N SER A 159 2.12 19.03 -7.54
CA SER A 159 1.92 18.75 -6.12
C SER A 159 0.72 19.46 -5.50
N PHE A 160 0.44 20.72 -5.93
CA PHE A 160 -0.77 21.43 -5.50
C PHE A 160 -2.04 20.80 -6.08
N VAL A 161 -2.00 20.37 -7.33
CA VAL A 161 -3.12 19.68 -7.98
C VAL A 161 -3.43 18.36 -7.26
N HIS A 162 -2.40 17.61 -6.87
CA HIS A 162 -2.55 16.37 -6.12
C HIS A 162 -3.24 16.55 -4.77
N GLU A 163 -2.96 17.65 -4.05
CA GLU A 163 -3.65 17.97 -2.79
C GLU A 163 -5.15 18.27 -3.03
N GLN A 164 -5.48 18.96 -4.12
CA GLN A 164 -6.88 19.19 -4.49
C GLN A 164 -7.57 17.88 -4.91
N GLU A 165 -6.89 17.03 -5.64
CA GLU A 165 -7.37 15.71 -6.05
C GLU A 165 -7.66 14.82 -4.82
N LYS A 166 -6.77 14.79 -3.82
CA LYS A 166 -7.00 14.05 -2.58
C LYS A 166 -8.32 14.44 -1.92
N LEU A 167 -8.58 15.72 -1.78
CA LEU A 167 -9.78 16.21 -1.10
C LEU A 167 -11.06 16.01 -1.91
N LYS A 168 -11.01 16.26 -3.22
CA LYS A 168 -12.20 16.34 -4.07
C LYS A 168 -12.55 15.04 -4.78
N GLN A 169 -11.61 14.13 -4.92
CA GLN A 169 -11.78 12.90 -5.71
C GLN A 169 -11.37 11.66 -4.91
N ARG A 170 -10.11 11.58 -4.45
CA ARG A 170 -9.54 10.38 -3.86
C ARG A 170 -10.19 10.02 -2.52
N TRP A 171 -10.41 11.01 -1.67
CA TRP A 171 -11.11 10.80 -0.40
C TRP A 171 -12.57 10.39 -0.59
N PRO A 172 -13.40 11.11 -1.36
CA PRO A 172 -14.78 10.66 -1.64
C PRO A 172 -14.85 9.27 -2.26
N ALA A 173 -13.97 8.94 -3.20
CA ALA A 173 -13.95 7.62 -3.82
C ALA A 173 -13.64 6.49 -2.82
N ALA A 174 -12.76 6.76 -1.84
CA ALA A 174 -12.49 5.80 -0.77
C ALA A 174 -13.70 5.61 0.17
N VAL A 175 -14.37 6.69 0.53
CA VAL A 175 -15.60 6.64 1.34
C VAL A 175 -16.68 5.83 0.60
N ASP A 176 -16.93 6.15 -0.65
CA ASP A 176 -17.91 5.43 -1.48
C ASP A 176 -17.57 3.94 -1.62
N PHE A 177 -16.29 3.58 -1.68
CA PHE A 177 -15.86 2.19 -1.73
C PHE A 177 -16.11 1.45 -0.41
N ILE A 178 -15.90 2.12 0.73
CA ILE A 178 -16.04 1.51 2.06
C ILE A 178 -17.51 1.36 2.47
N GLU A 179 -18.38 2.26 2.03
CA GLU A 179 -19.80 2.26 2.36
C GLU A 179 -20.65 1.28 1.54
N LYS A 180 -20.09 0.72 0.47
CA LYS A 180 -20.73 -0.33 -0.37
C LYS A 180 -20.42 -1.72 0.14
#